data_3d2aba2f963ee952764511e3f6436b1b
#
_entry.id   3d2aba2f963ee952764511e3f6436b1b
#
_cell.length_a   1.000
_cell.length_b   1.000
_cell.length_c   1.000
_cell.angle_alpha   90.00
_cell.angle_beta   90.00
_cell.angle_gamma   90.00
#
_symmetry.space_group_name_H-M   'P 1'
#
loop_
_entity.id
_entity.type
_entity.pdbx_description
1 polymer ?
#
loop_
_entity_poly.entity_id
_entity_poly.type
_entity_poly.pdbx_seq_one_letter_code
_entity_poly.pdbx_strand_id
1 'polypeptide(L)'
;MSKIEWRPWLLVAAFSLVFFLINASTYSSLGVVLPNMVQEEHWSWTIAGLGFTLLGACTGASSYIPAYLIRRIGVRWTLTLGTAVMAAGFGCLGVTHSPPVYFLGTALCGVDYQMMALIPGTYVLAAAFKHRGLPFGIYFASASVGGIAGPIMALSIMHVFHDQWRLFWITQAVLAVVMGAVCILMVGSPAWLASRAQQTDRDVADEAVRPGSKSVYRTVVQWTARQAVRTPQFYVLLAAYFGHMLVGITISSFSVAHLTQTGTSLRLAGIMLSIESAVGVAGRAIGGALGDVIDPRYLLMFALAALTAGGLALSVAHSYAMLLLYAVGSGLGFGMTALAVTLLLLNYYGRKDNLEIFARTCLIGTVSALGPWIGGAIRDHTGGFSTAFQVYGLVSAVILAAVMFMRPPRRHSESALGEAHASASPRLDTRPIEDPA
;
A
#
# COMPACT_ATOMS: atom_id res chain seq x y z
N MET A 1 13.52 29.74 9.76
CA MET A 1 13.83 28.30 9.68
C MET A 1 13.08 27.62 10.80
N SER A 2 11.97 26.92 10.52
CA SER A 2 11.24 26.14 11.53
C SER A 2 12.16 25.02 12.02
N LYS A 3 12.28 24.86 13.33
CA LYS A 3 13.02 23.73 13.92
C LYS A 3 12.40 22.45 13.39
N ILE A 4 13.18 21.63 12.67
CA ILE A 4 12.74 20.30 12.22
C ILE A 4 12.37 19.51 13.45
N GLU A 5 11.08 19.18 13.60
CA GLU A 5 10.64 18.29 14.67
C GLU A 5 11.08 16.87 14.33
N TRP A 6 12.13 16.38 14.98
CA TRP A 6 12.71 15.06 14.71
C TRP A 6 11.79 13.89 15.05
N ARG A 7 10.91 14.07 16.05
CA ARG A 7 10.06 13.00 16.54
C ARG A 7 9.13 12.38 15.48
N PRO A 8 8.41 13.14 14.64
CA PRO A 8 7.63 12.57 13.54
C PRO A 8 8.49 11.77 12.56
N TRP A 9 9.70 12.23 12.24
CA TRP A 9 10.60 11.52 11.35
C TRP A 9 11.18 10.23 11.95
N LEU A 10 11.37 10.19 13.25
CA LEU A 10 11.71 8.93 13.95
C LEU A 10 10.57 7.92 13.87
N LEU A 11 9.30 8.36 13.89
CA LEU A 11 8.16 7.48 13.63
C LEU A 11 8.17 6.94 12.19
N VAL A 12 8.46 7.79 11.20
CA VAL A 12 8.64 7.31 9.80
C VAL A 12 9.72 6.24 9.76
N ALA A 13 10.89 6.48 10.35
CA ALA A 13 11.98 5.52 10.34
C ALA A 13 11.59 4.19 11.02
N ALA A 14 10.97 4.23 12.20
CA ALA A 14 10.57 3.04 12.95
C ALA A 14 9.51 2.21 12.20
N PHE A 15 8.44 2.85 11.72
CA PHE A 15 7.41 2.16 10.95
C PHE A 15 7.92 1.67 9.59
N SER A 16 8.80 2.42 8.93
CA SER A 16 9.46 2.01 7.69
C SER A 16 10.32 0.78 7.89
N LEU A 17 11.06 0.72 9.00
CA LEU A 17 11.90 -0.44 9.33
C LEU A 17 11.06 -1.68 9.62
N VAL A 18 9.94 -1.54 10.34
CA VAL A 18 8.99 -2.65 10.57
C VAL A 18 8.37 -3.10 9.25
N PHE A 19 7.95 -2.18 8.40
CA PHE A 19 7.34 -2.53 7.12
C PHE A 19 8.33 -3.19 6.15
N PHE A 20 9.58 -2.72 6.15
CA PHE A 20 10.69 -3.37 5.47
C PHE A 20 10.87 -4.80 5.98
N LEU A 21 10.99 -5.00 7.30
CA LEU A 21 11.23 -6.31 7.89
C LEU A 21 10.10 -7.28 7.58
N ILE A 22 8.85 -6.87 7.75
CA ILE A 22 7.68 -7.72 7.47
C ILE A 22 7.69 -8.17 6.01
N ASN A 23 7.90 -7.27 5.04
CA ASN A 23 7.96 -7.64 3.64
C ASN A 23 9.16 -8.53 3.32
N ALA A 24 10.32 -8.22 3.88
CA ALA A 24 11.52 -9.02 3.70
C ALA A 24 11.32 -10.44 4.25
N SER A 25 10.78 -10.58 5.45
CA SER A 25 10.68 -11.86 6.15
C SER A 25 9.51 -12.73 5.69
N THR A 26 8.35 -12.14 5.37
CA THR A 26 7.14 -12.92 5.04
C THR A 26 7.10 -13.32 3.57
N TYR A 27 6.75 -12.40 2.70
CA TYR A 27 6.49 -12.72 1.28
C TYR A 27 7.75 -13.14 0.54
N SER A 28 8.85 -12.41 0.73
CA SER A 28 10.06 -12.61 -0.08
C SER A 28 10.93 -13.75 0.42
N SER A 29 11.14 -13.83 1.74
CA SER A 29 11.98 -14.88 2.32
C SER A 29 11.29 -16.23 2.36
N LEU A 30 9.95 -16.28 2.53
CA LEU A 30 9.23 -17.54 2.51
C LEU A 30 9.48 -18.30 1.19
N GLY A 31 9.47 -17.60 0.05
CA GLY A 31 9.77 -18.21 -1.25
C GLY A 31 11.16 -18.82 -1.36
N VAL A 32 12.14 -18.27 -0.67
CA VAL A 32 13.53 -18.76 -0.64
C VAL A 32 13.72 -19.92 0.31
N VAL A 33 13.07 -19.87 1.47
CA VAL A 33 13.21 -20.87 2.54
C VAL A 33 12.34 -22.11 2.28
N LEU A 34 11.22 -21.93 1.60
CA LEU A 34 10.21 -22.96 1.36
C LEU A 34 10.73 -24.24 0.68
N PRO A 35 11.65 -24.22 -0.32
CA PRO A 35 12.22 -25.44 -0.88
C PRO A 35 12.91 -26.32 0.16
N ASN A 36 13.64 -25.73 1.10
CA ASN A 36 14.31 -26.46 2.18
C ASN A 36 13.30 -27.08 3.14
N MET A 37 12.22 -26.34 3.46
CA MET A 37 11.11 -26.87 4.29
C MET A 37 10.40 -28.04 3.61
N VAL A 38 10.09 -27.92 2.32
CA VAL A 38 9.44 -28.96 1.52
C VAL A 38 10.30 -30.23 1.45
N GLN A 39 11.60 -30.06 1.26
CA GLN A 39 12.54 -31.18 1.16
C GLN A 39 12.70 -31.92 2.51
N GLU A 40 12.88 -31.20 3.61
CA GLU A 40 13.10 -31.77 4.94
C GLU A 40 11.85 -32.42 5.51
N GLU A 41 10.69 -31.76 5.36
CA GLU A 41 9.40 -32.23 5.91
C GLU A 41 8.64 -33.17 4.94
N HIS A 42 9.19 -33.45 3.75
CA HIS A 42 8.59 -34.28 2.69
C HIS A 42 7.18 -33.83 2.28
N TRP A 43 6.93 -32.51 2.28
CA TRP A 43 5.63 -31.96 1.87
C TRP A 43 5.47 -31.93 0.36
N SER A 44 4.19 -31.95 -0.08
CA SER A 44 3.87 -31.63 -1.48
C SER A 44 3.94 -30.13 -1.73
N TRP A 45 4.25 -29.74 -2.98
CA TRP A 45 4.23 -28.35 -3.37
C TRP A 45 2.84 -27.72 -3.26
N THR A 46 1.77 -28.53 -3.30
CA THR A 46 0.39 -28.07 -3.02
C THR A 46 0.26 -27.56 -1.60
N ILE A 47 0.79 -28.27 -0.61
CA ILE A 47 0.81 -27.84 0.80
C ILE A 47 1.61 -26.54 0.92
N ALA A 48 2.77 -26.47 0.30
CA ALA A 48 3.61 -25.31 0.29
C ALA A 48 2.89 -24.07 -0.29
N GLY A 49 2.22 -24.24 -1.43
CA GLY A 49 1.46 -23.17 -2.09
C GLY A 49 0.23 -22.71 -1.30
N LEU A 50 -0.46 -23.63 -0.60
CA LEU A 50 -1.57 -23.28 0.29
C LEU A 50 -1.16 -22.35 1.42
N GLY A 51 0.06 -22.50 1.96
CA GLY A 51 0.57 -21.59 2.97
C GLY A 51 0.70 -20.16 2.44
N PHE A 52 1.22 -19.96 1.22
CA PHE A 52 1.24 -18.63 0.57
C PHE A 52 -0.15 -18.06 0.34
N THR A 53 -1.09 -18.89 -0.10
CA THR A 53 -2.48 -18.49 -0.29
C THR A 53 -3.10 -18.03 1.03
N LEU A 54 -2.87 -18.77 2.12
CA LEU A 54 -3.36 -18.40 3.46
C LEU A 54 -2.74 -17.10 3.95
N LEU A 55 -1.43 -16.90 3.76
CA LEU A 55 -0.75 -15.65 4.08
C LEU A 55 -1.43 -14.46 3.37
N GLY A 56 -1.62 -14.54 2.06
CA GLY A 56 -2.27 -13.49 1.28
C GLY A 56 -3.74 -13.28 1.65
N ALA A 57 -4.51 -14.35 1.80
CA ALA A 57 -5.92 -14.29 2.18
C ALA A 57 -6.12 -13.70 3.58
N CYS A 58 -5.31 -14.13 4.56
CA CYS A 58 -5.36 -13.59 5.91
C CYS A 58 -4.90 -12.12 5.96
N THR A 59 -3.94 -11.71 5.13
CA THR A 59 -3.57 -10.29 4.99
C THR A 59 -4.78 -9.45 4.59
N GLY A 60 -5.52 -9.84 3.56
CA GLY A 60 -6.72 -9.10 3.15
C GLY A 60 -7.83 -9.16 4.19
N ALA A 61 -8.21 -10.36 4.62
CA ALA A 61 -9.34 -10.60 5.52
C ALA A 61 -9.19 -9.95 6.90
N SER A 62 -7.96 -9.88 7.43
CA SER A 62 -7.67 -9.31 8.74
C SER A 62 -7.62 -7.78 8.78
N SER A 63 -7.75 -7.09 7.65
CA SER A 63 -7.55 -5.62 7.55
C SER A 63 -8.43 -4.81 8.51
N TYR A 64 -9.60 -5.31 8.89
CA TYR A 64 -10.49 -4.64 9.81
C TYR A 64 -10.08 -4.80 11.29
N ILE A 65 -9.35 -5.86 11.63
CA ILE A 65 -8.94 -6.16 13.02
C ILE A 65 -8.14 -5.02 13.65
N PRO A 66 -7.02 -4.54 13.06
CA PRO A 66 -6.25 -3.45 13.66
C PRO A 66 -7.04 -2.14 13.71
N ALA A 67 -7.90 -1.86 12.72
CA ALA A 67 -8.76 -0.68 12.75
C ALA A 67 -9.71 -0.70 13.95
N TYR A 68 -10.34 -1.83 14.25
CA TYR A 68 -11.19 -2.03 15.40
C TYR A 68 -10.41 -1.91 16.72
N LEU A 69 -9.25 -2.58 16.82
CA LEU A 69 -8.42 -2.54 18.03
C LEU A 69 -7.88 -1.15 18.33
N ILE A 70 -7.39 -0.42 17.33
CA ILE A 70 -6.90 0.96 17.52
C ILE A 70 -8.00 1.86 18.13
N ARG A 71 -9.24 1.70 17.70
CA ARG A 71 -10.37 2.46 18.24
C ARG A 71 -10.77 2.06 19.68
N ARG A 72 -10.62 0.78 20.04
CA ARG A 72 -11.03 0.24 21.34
C ARG A 72 -9.94 0.38 22.40
N ILE A 73 -8.74 -0.03 22.09
CA ILE A 73 -7.62 -0.14 23.05
C ILE A 73 -6.43 0.77 22.72
N GLY A 74 -6.51 1.48 21.58
CA GLY A 74 -5.47 2.40 21.12
C GLY A 74 -4.34 1.73 20.34
N VAL A 75 -3.54 2.56 19.66
CA VAL A 75 -2.50 2.09 18.73
C VAL A 75 -1.38 1.31 19.42
N ARG A 76 -0.99 1.70 20.65
CA ARG A 76 0.10 1.02 21.38
C ARG A 76 -0.24 -0.44 21.68
N TRP A 77 -1.42 -0.68 22.25
CA TRP A 77 -1.88 -2.04 22.54
C TRP A 77 -2.10 -2.87 21.29
N THR A 78 -2.57 -2.24 20.21
CA THR A 78 -2.68 -2.91 18.90
C THR A 78 -1.32 -3.36 18.38
N LEU A 79 -0.28 -2.50 18.49
CA LEU A 79 1.10 -2.85 18.11
C LEU A 79 1.66 -3.95 19.03
N THR A 80 1.37 -3.92 20.34
CA THR A 80 1.80 -4.99 21.26
C THR A 80 1.20 -6.34 20.87
N LEU A 81 -0.11 -6.38 20.58
CA LEU A 81 -0.76 -7.60 20.09
C LEU A 81 -0.22 -8.03 18.72
N GLY A 82 0.00 -7.07 17.80
CA GLY A 82 0.60 -7.34 16.50
C GLY A 82 1.99 -7.94 16.62
N THR A 83 2.84 -7.39 17.50
CA THR A 83 4.17 -7.94 17.79
C THR A 83 4.08 -9.38 18.29
N ALA A 84 3.14 -9.68 19.19
CA ALA A 84 2.92 -11.03 19.69
C ALA A 84 2.44 -11.99 18.58
N VAL A 85 1.52 -11.55 17.71
CA VAL A 85 1.05 -12.31 16.54
C VAL A 85 2.19 -12.59 15.57
N MET A 86 3.01 -11.58 15.28
CA MET A 86 4.17 -11.70 14.38
C MET A 86 5.20 -12.68 14.92
N ALA A 87 5.57 -12.56 16.19
CA ALA A 87 6.50 -13.46 16.85
C ALA A 87 5.95 -14.90 16.92
N ALA A 88 4.65 -15.07 17.19
CA ALA A 88 3.99 -16.36 17.16
C ALA A 88 3.96 -16.97 15.74
N GLY A 89 3.68 -16.16 14.70
CA GLY A 89 3.69 -16.58 13.31
C GLY A 89 5.06 -17.13 12.90
N PHE A 90 6.13 -16.36 13.11
CA PHE A 90 7.49 -16.81 12.84
C PHE A 90 7.91 -17.97 13.74
N GLY A 91 7.50 -17.96 15.02
CA GLY A 91 7.73 -19.07 15.94
C GLY A 91 7.10 -20.36 15.42
N CYS A 92 5.83 -20.34 14.99
CA CYS A 92 5.17 -21.49 14.38
C CYS A 92 5.92 -22.00 13.15
N LEU A 93 6.40 -21.10 12.27
CA LEU A 93 7.22 -21.49 11.10
C LEU A 93 8.54 -22.13 11.53
N GLY A 94 9.17 -21.63 12.60
CA GLY A 94 10.45 -22.14 13.10
C GLY A 94 10.36 -23.52 13.76
N VAL A 95 9.22 -23.86 14.39
CA VAL A 95 9.00 -25.15 15.07
C VAL A 95 8.13 -26.09 14.27
N THR A 96 7.80 -25.77 13.03
CA THR A 96 6.86 -26.58 12.26
C THR A 96 7.44 -27.93 11.86
N HIS A 97 6.64 -28.99 12.06
CA HIS A 97 6.86 -30.37 11.59
C HIS A 97 5.60 -30.91 10.89
N SER A 98 4.55 -30.10 10.80
CA SER A 98 3.29 -30.56 10.23
C SER A 98 2.57 -29.43 9.47
N PRO A 99 1.82 -29.76 8.39
CA PRO A 99 1.10 -28.77 7.60
C PRO A 99 0.16 -27.87 8.42
N PRO A 100 -0.59 -28.33 9.43
CA PRO A 100 -1.44 -27.44 10.22
C PRO A 100 -0.68 -26.33 10.96
N VAL A 101 0.51 -26.63 11.52
CA VAL A 101 1.34 -25.62 12.20
C VAL A 101 1.93 -24.64 11.18
N TYR A 102 2.35 -25.11 10.01
CA TYR A 102 2.78 -24.28 8.90
C TYR A 102 1.67 -23.32 8.45
N PHE A 103 0.43 -23.83 8.26
CA PHE A 103 -0.71 -23.01 7.88
C PHE A 103 -1.08 -21.98 8.95
N LEU A 104 -0.99 -22.35 10.23
CA LEU A 104 -1.18 -21.40 11.32
C LEU A 104 -0.11 -20.30 11.28
N GLY A 105 1.15 -20.67 11.11
CA GLY A 105 2.26 -19.72 11.02
C GLY A 105 2.08 -18.73 9.87
N THR A 106 1.77 -19.21 8.66
CA THR A 106 1.54 -18.33 7.49
C THR A 106 0.30 -17.46 7.64
N ALA A 107 -0.79 -17.98 8.23
CA ALA A 107 -2.00 -17.21 8.52
C ALA A 107 -1.72 -16.08 9.52
N LEU A 108 -0.98 -16.36 10.60
CA LEU A 108 -0.57 -15.36 11.59
C LEU A 108 0.32 -14.28 10.95
N CYS A 109 1.25 -14.66 10.08
CA CYS A 109 2.07 -13.70 9.31
C CYS A 109 1.21 -12.81 8.39
N GLY A 110 0.13 -13.34 7.83
CA GLY A 110 -0.84 -12.54 7.07
C GLY A 110 -1.59 -11.52 7.94
N VAL A 111 -2.05 -11.94 9.12
CA VAL A 111 -2.72 -11.05 10.09
C VAL A 111 -1.78 -9.96 10.59
N ASP A 112 -0.55 -10.33 10.93
CA ASP A 112 0.50 -9.44 11.41
C ASP A 112 0.81 -8.31 10.41
N TYR A 113 0.87 -8.60 9.12
CA TYR A 113 1.09 -7.60 8.07
C TYR A 113 0.14 -6.40 8.21
N GLN A 114 -1.11 -6.64 8.55
CA GLN A 114 -2.09 -5.58 8.80
C GLN A 114 -1.93 -4.95 10.20
N MET A 115 -1.61 -5.77 11.22
CA MET A 115 -1.57 -5.31 12.60
C MET A 115 -0.34 -4.51 12.96
N MET A 116 0.79 -4.73 12.31
CA MET A 116 2.04 -4.02 12.61
C MET A 116 2.40 -2.97 11.57
N ALA A 117 2.16 -3.26 10.29
CA ALA A 117 2.55 -2.36 9.22
C ALA A 117 1.35 -1.55 8.72
N LEU A 118 0.60 -2.06 7.77
CA LEU A 118 -0.22 -1.26 6.87
C LEU A 118 -1.19 -0.31 7.58
N ILE A 119 -1.99 -0.80 8.51
CA ILE A 119 -3.03 0.00 9.18
C ILE A 119 -2.45 0.93 10.27
N PRO A 120 -1.67 0.46 11.25
CA PRO A 120 -1.11 1.35 12.27
C PRO A 120 -0.13 2.38 11.71
N GLY A 121 0.72 1.98 10.74
CA GLY A 121 1.68 2.87 10.12
C GLY A 121 0.98 4.03 9.41
N THR A 122 0.02 3.74 8.54
CA THR A 122 -0.74 4.79 7.85
C THR A 122 -1.53 5.68 8.83
N TYR A 123 -2.10 5.11 9.89
CA TYR A 123 -2.82 5.86 10.93
C TYR A 123 -1.91 6.84 11.67
N VAL A 124 -0.76 6.36 12.15
CA VAL A 124 0.18 7.18 12.94
C VAL A 124 0.81 8.27 12.07
N LEU A 125 1.24 7.93 10.84
CA LEU A 125 1.84 8.90 9.94
C LEU A 125 0.82 9.95 9.47
N ALA A 126 -0.43 9.56 9.21
CA ALA A 126 -1.51 10.51 8.89
C ALA A 126 -1.79 11.50 10.03
N ALA A 127 -1.62 11.06 11.28
CA ALA A 127 -1.77 11.92 12.46
C ALA A 127 -0.57 12.84 12.68
N ALA A 128 0.64 12.36 12.37
CA ALA A 128 1.88 13.06 12.69
C ALA A 128 2.24 14.16 11.68
N PHE A 129 1.79 14.06 10.42
CA PHE A 129 2.21 14.95 9.33
C PHE A 129 1.05 15.70 8.67
N LYS A 130 1.24 17.00 8.47
CA LYS A 130 0.37 17.85 7.63
C LYS A 130 0.56 17.54 6.14
N HIS A 131 1.82 17.55 5.68
CA HIS A 131 2.23 17.13 4.35
C HIS A 131 2.57 15.64 4.40
N ARG A 132 1.70 14.81 3.82
CA ARG A 132 1.69 13.35 4.03
C ARG A 132 2.36 12.58 2.91
N GLY A 133 2.56 13.23 1.75
CA GLY A 133 3.05 12.56 0.56
C GLY A 133 4.44 11.98 0.76
N LEU A 134 5.42 12.80 1.16
CA LEU A 134 6.79 12.34 1.35
C LEU A 134 6.91 11.28 2.49
N PRO A 135 6.33 11.46 3.70
CA PRO A 135 6.35 10.42 4.72
C PRO A 135 5.74 9.09 4.26
N PHE A 136 4.61 9.13 3.55
CA PHE A 136 3.99 7.92 2.99
C PHE A 136 4.82 7.31 1.86
N GLY A 137 5.42 8.14 1.01
CA GLY A 137 6.32 7.70 -0.05
C GLY A 137 7.49 6.88 0.50
N ILE A 138 8.18 7.40 1.52
CA ILE A 138 9.28 6.71 2.21
C ILE A 138 8.77 5.41 2.86
N TYR A 139 7.66 5.49 3.55
CA TYR A 139 7.06 4.36 4.24
C TYR A 139 6.70 3.21 3.28
N PHE A 140 5.99 3.49 2.19
CA PHE A 140 5.65 2.47 1.20
C PHE A 140 6.84 1.99 0.37
N ALA A 141 7.83 2.87 0.12
CA ALA A 141 9.07 2.47 -0.55
C ALA A 141 9.86 1.47 0.28
N SER A 142 9.90 1.62 1.61
CA SER A 142 10.61 0.70 2.50
C SER A 142 10.09 -0.73 2.42
N ALA A 143 8.78 -0.92 2.24
CA ALA A 143 8.19 -2.24 2.02
C ALA A 143 8.73 -2.91 0.74
N SER A 144 8.87 -2.15 -0.33
CA SER A 144 9.40 -2.68 -1.59
C SER A 144 10.89 -2.99 -1.51
N VAL A 145 11.65 -2.14 -0.82
CA VAL A 145 13.07 -2.43 -0.52
C VAL A 145 13.19 -3.72 0.30
N GLY A 146 12.27 -3.92 1.27
CA GLY A 146 12.17 -5.19 2.01
C GLY A 146 11.92 -6.38 1.09
N GLY A 147 11.03 -6.24 0.12
CA GLY A 147 10.76 -7.28 -0.87
C GLY A 147 11.99 -7.68 -1.70
N ILE A 148 12.82 -6.71 -2.07
CA ILE A 148 14.07 -6.94 -2.82
C ILE A 148 15.16 -7.52 -1.90
N ALA A 149 15.30 -7.01 -0.69
CA ALA A 149 16.34 -7.41 0.25
C ALA A 149 16.05 -8.77 0.93
N GLY A 150 14.78 -9.18 1.00
CA GLY A 150 14.36 -10.39 1.69
C GLY A 150 15.09 -11.66 1.28
N PRO A 151 15.17 -12.01 -0.01
CA PRO A 151 15.91 -13.16 -0.48
C PRO A 151 17.38 -13.14 -0.06
N ILE A 152 18.05 -11.99 -0.17
CA ILE A 152 19.46 -11.82 0.21
C ILE A 152 19.61 -12.01 1.72
N MET A 153 18.71 -11.41 2.51
CA MET A 153 18.69 -11.56 3.96
C MET A 153 18.48 -13.03 4.37
N ALA A 154 17.52 -13.72 3.73
CA ALA A 154 17.25 -15.12 4.01
C ALA A 154 18.46 -16.01 3.73
N LEU A 155 19.07 -15.88 2.55
CA LEU A 155 20.25 -16.63 2.18
C LEU A 155 21.45 -16.33 3.10
N SER A 156 21.65 -15.06 3.46
CA SER A 156 22.73 -14.66 4.36
C SER A 156 22.57 -15.27 5.75
N ILE A 157 21.37 -15.20 6.32
CA ILE A 157 21.09 -15.78 7.64
C ILE A 157 21.20 -17.30 7.59
N MET A 158 20.64 -17.96 6.57
CA MET A 158 20.74 -19.41 6.43
C MET A 158 22.19 -19.84 6.28
N HIS A 159 23.00 -19.13 5.49
CA HIS A 159 24.43 -19.42 5.37
C HIS A 159 25.16 -19.37 6.72
N VAL A 160 24.87 -18.37 7.56
CA VAL A 160 25.44 -18.26 8.92
C VAL A 160 25.03 -19.44 9.80
N PHE A 161 23.82 -19.95 9.63
CA PHE A 161 23.29 -21.08 10.41
C PHE A 161 23.39 -22.43 9.71
N HIS A 162 24.33 -22.60 8.77
CA HIS A 162 24.56 -23.86 8.06
C HIS A 162 23.29 -24.45 7.42
N ASP A 163 22.53 -23.59 6.72
CA ASP A 163 21.28 -23.90 6.00
C ASP A 163 20.10 -24.36 6.87
N GLN A 164 20.17 -24.13 8.18
CA GLN A 164 19.08 -24.45 9.10
C GLN A 164 17.95 -23.41 9.01
N TRP A 165 16.97 -23.68 8.17
CA TRP A 165 15.82 -22.80 7.95
C TRP A 165 14.98 -22.53 9.20
N ARG A 166 14.96 -23.43 10.20
CA ARG A 166 14.29 -23.21 11.48
C ARG A 166 14.89 -22.06 12.26
N LEU A 167 16.23 -21.97 12.28
CA LEU A 167 16.94 -20.87 12.95
C LEU A 167 16.70 -19.53 12.24
N PHE A 168 16.52 -19.55 10.91
CA PHE A 168 16.08 -18.36 10.20
C PHE A 168 14.76 -17.82 10.76
N TRP A 169 13.71 -18.64 10.88
CA TRP A 169 12.41 -18.23 11.40
C TRP A 169 12.47 -17.79 12.85
N ILE A 170 13.24 -18.48 13.71
CA ILE A 170 13.45 -18.09 15.10
C ILE A 170 14.15 -16.72 15.18
N THR A 171 15.15 -16.49 14.33
CA THR A 171 15.81 -15.17 14.24
C THR A 171 14.82 -14.09 13.84
N GLN A 172 13.92 -14.35 12.88
CA GLN A 172 12.86 -13.43 12.50
C GLN A 172 11.89 -13.15 13.66
N ALA A 173 11.54 -14.17 14.46
CA ALA A 173 10.69 -13.99 15.63
C ALA A 173 11.33 -13.07 16.69
N VAL A 174 12.63 -13.25 16.97
CA VAL A 174 13.37 -12.38 17.89
C VAL A 174 13.46 -10.96 17.35
N LEU A 175 13.79 -10.81 16.07
CA LEU A 175 13.88 -9.50 15.40
C LEU A 175 12.53 -8.79 15.40
N ALA A 176 11.43 -9.52 15.20
CA ALA A 176 10.07 -9.02 15.29
C ALA A 176 9.75 -8.41 16.66
N VAL A 177 10.12 -9.09 17.73
CA VAL A 177 9.93 -8.61 19.10
C VAL A 177 10.73 -7.32 19.35
N VAL A 178 11.99 -7.28 18.91
CA VAL A 178 12.86 -6.10 19.08
C VAL A 178 12.27 -4.91 18.30
N MET A 179 11.92 -5.10 17.03
CA MET A 179 11.37 -4.03 16.20
C MET A 179 10.00 -3.56 16.67
N GLY A 180 9.15 -4.50 17.10
CA GLY A 180 7.86 -4.17 17.70
C GLY A 180 8.02 -3.33 18.98
N ALA A 181 8.93 -3.71 19.86
CA ALA A 181 9.24 -2.95 21.06
C ALA A 181 9.71 -1.52 20.74
N VAL A 182 10.60 -1.36 19.75
CA VAL A 182 11.07 -0.05 19.28
C VAL A 182 9.89 0.81 18.81
N CYS A 183 9.00 0.26 17.97
CA CYS A 183 7.81 0.98 17.51
C CYS A 183 6.87 1.38 18.65
N ILE A 184 6.58 0.47 19.58
CA ILE A 184 5.71 0.73 20.74
C ILE A 184 6.26 1.87 21.60
N LEU A 185 7.58 1.91 21.81
CA LEU A 185 8.24 2.95 22.57
C LEU A 185 8.20 4.30 21.84
N MET A 186 8.39 4.31 20.52
CA MET A 186 8.44 5.54 19.72
C MET A 186 7.08 6.19 19.52
N VAL A 187 5.99 5.43 19.42
CA VAL A 187 4.62 5.97 19.24
C VAL A 187 4.24 6.91 20.38
N GLY A 188 4.84 6.75 21.58
CA GLY A 188 4.62 7.64 22.71
C GLY A 188 3.22 7.49 23.34
N SER A 189 2.78 8.53 24.09
CA SER A 189 1.49 8.48 24.77
C SER A 189 0.31 8.69 23.79
N PRO A 190 -0.86 8.08 24.04
CA PRO A 190 -2.06 8.33 23.25
C PRO A 190 -2.47 9.81 23.22
N ALA A 191 -2.22 10.53 24.31
CA ALA A 191 -2.50 11.98 24.42
C ALA A 191 -1.65 12.80 23.44
N TRP A 192 -0.35 12.46 23.28
CA TRP A 192 0.50 13.13 22.30
C TRP A 192 0.01 12.92 20.87
N LEU A 193 -0.35 11.70 20.51
CA LEU A 193 -0.84 11.41 19.17
C LEU A 193 -2.17 12.12 18.89
N ALA A 194 -3.07 12.19 19.88
CA ALA A 194 -4.34 12.89 19.76
C ALA A 194 -4.14 14.40 19.62
N SER A 195 -3.28 15.02 20.43
CA SER A 195 -2.97 16.45 20.34
C SER A 195 -2.32 16.81 18.99
N ARG A 196 -1.38 15.99 18.54
CA ARG A 196 -0.72 16.16 17.24
C ARG A 196 -1.72 16.05 16.09
N ALA A 197 -2.62 15.08 16.19
CA ALA A 197 -3.70 14.87 15.27
C ALA A 197 -4.60 16.12 15.15
N GLN A 198 -5.04 16.71 16.28
CA GLN A 198 -5.85 17.93 16.30
C GLN A 198 -5.11 19.12 15.70
N GLN A 199 -3.81 19.29 16.04
CA GLN A 199 -2.99 20.34 15.47
C GLN A 199 -2.88 20.22 13.95
N THR A 200 -2.63 19.01 13.44
CA THR A 200 -2.56 18.72 12.01
C THR A 200 -3.88 19.07 11.30
N ASP A 201 -5.03 18.78 11.91
CA ASP A 201 -6.34 19.11 11.33
C ASP A 201 -6.58 20.63 11.29
N ARG A 202 -6.18 21.37 12.35
CA ARG A 202 -6.25 22.85 12.38
C ARG A 202 -5.37 23.46 11.29
N ASP A 203 -4.11 23.00 11.18
CA ASP A 203 -3.17 23.48 10.18
C ASP A 203 -3.66 23.27 8.74
N VAL A 204 -4.35 22.14 8.49
CA VAL A 204 -4.97 21.85 7.18
C VAL A 204 -6.17 22.77 6.92
N ALA A 205 -7.00 23.02 7.93
CA ALA A 205 -8.15 23.91 7.82
C ALA A 205 -7.71 25.36 7.55
N ASP A 206 -6.69 25.85 8.27
CA ASP A 206 -6.14 27.20 8.11
C ASP A 206 -5.53 27.41 6.74
N GLU A 207 -4.89 26.37 6.16
CA GLU A 207 -4.33 26.44 4.80
C GLU A 207 -5.43 26.49 3.72
N ALA A 208 -6.52 25.76 3.92
CA ALA A 208 -7.65 25.72 2.99
C ALA A 208 -8.37 27.09 2.87
N VAL A 209 -8.30 27.92 3.91
CA VAL A 209 -8.94 29.25 3.96
C VAL A 209 -8.06 30.36 3.39
N ARG A 210 -6.76 30.14 3.16
CA ARG A 210 -5.85 31.18 2.63
C ARG A 210 -6.14 31.50 1.16
N PRO A 211 -6.46 32.77 0.81
CA PRO A 211 -6.67 33.18 -0.59
C PRO A 211 -5.39 32.98 -1.42
N GLY A 212 -5.54 32.37 -2.60
CA GLY A 212 -4.43 32.23 -3.57
C GLY A 212 -3.53 31.01 -3.38
N SER A 213 -3.78 30.16 -2.40
CA SER A 213 -3.10 28.87 -2.28
C SER A 213 -3.62 27.92 -3.37
N LYS A 214 -2.76 27.55 -4.34
CA LYS A 214 -2.98 26.37 -5.21
C LYS A 214 -2.77 25.10 -4.36
N SER A 215 -3.59 24.91 -3.33
CA SER A 215 -3.44 23.76 -2.47
C SER A 215 -4.12 22.54 -3.09
N VAL A 216 -3.49 21.40 -2.93
CA VAL A 216 -4.11 20.08 -3.16
C VAL A 216 -5.44 20.03 -2.42
N TYR A 217 -6.52 19.59 -3.09
CA TYR A 217 -7.83 19.45 -2.45
C TYR A 217 -7.73 18.62 -1.18
N ARG A 218 -8.16 19.18 -0.07
CA ARG A 218 -8.27 18.51 1.22
C ARG A 218 -9.60 18.90 1.86
N THR A 219 -10.43 17.90 2.16
CA THR A 219 -11.73 18.17 2.78
C THR A 219 -11.56 18.75 4.19
N VAL A 220 -12.32 19.78 4.50
CA VAL A 220 -12.46 20.33 5.86
C VAL A 220 -13.49 19.50 6.65
N VAL A 221 -14.42 18.87 5.94
CA VAL A 221 -15.51 18.09 6.52
C VAL A 221 -15.03 16.68 6.83
N GLN A 222 -15.21 16.25 8.06
CA GLN A 222 -14.88 14.89 8.47
C GLN A 222 -16.03 13.94 8.12
N TRP A 223 -15.76 13.00 7.23
CA TRP A 223 -16.72 11.99 6.80
C TRP A 223 -16.73 10.80 7.74
N THR A 224 -17.92 10.23 7.99
CA THR A 224 -17.99 8.92 8.62
C THR A 224 -17.75 7.81 7.59
N ALA A 225 -17.23 6.67 8.04
CA ALA A 225 -16.98 5.51 7.15
C ALA A 225 -18.27 5.08 6.41
N ARG A 226 -19.43 5.14 7.10
CA ARG A 226 -20.73 4.84 6.49
C ARG A 226 -21.13 5.82 5.39
N GLN A 227 -20.76 7.09 5.52
CA GLN A 227 -21.02 8.11 4.50
C GLN A 227 -20.06 7.94 3.32
N ALA A 228 -18.77 7.71 3.59
CA ALA A 228 -17.74 7.53 2.57
C ALA A 228 -18.09 6.38 1.61
N VAL A 229 -18.47 5.20 2.13
CA VAL A 229 -18.83 4.03 1.31
C VAL A 229 -20.13 4.20 0.50
N ARG A 230 -20.88 5.26 0.70
CA ARG A 230 -22.07 5.58 -0.12
C ARG A 230 -21.74 6.47 -1.31
N THR A 231 -20.51 6.94 -1.41
CA THR A 231 -20.08 7.82 -2.50
C THR A 231 -19.53 7.01 -3.67
N PRO A 232 -19.80 7.37 -4.93
CA PRO A 232 -19.22 6.71 -6.08
C PRO A 232 -17.69 6.82 -6.11
N GLN A 233 -17.12 7.90 -5.57
CA GLN A 233 -15.68 8.11 -5.47
C GLN A 233 -14.98 7.01 -4.66
N PHE A 234 -15.60 6.55 -3.58
CA PHE A 234 -15.07 5.44 -2.80
C PHE A 234 -14.93 4.18 -3.64
N TYR A 235 -15.94 3.85 -4.45
CA TYR A 235 -15.89 2.65 -5.30
C TYR A 235 -14.89 2.79 -6.44
N VAL A 236 -14.66 3.99 -6.98
CA VAL A 236 -13.60 4.24 -7.97
C VAL A 236 -12.23 4.03 -7.34
N LEU A 237 -11.99 4.55 -6.13
CA LEU A 237 -10.73 4.33 -5.40
C LEU A 237 -10.54 2.86 -4.99
N LEU A 238 -11.63 2.20 -4.58
CA LEU A 238 -11.64 0.77 -4.28
C LEU A 238 -11.28 -0.06 -5.52
N ALA A 239 -11.87 0.26 -6.68
CA ALA A 239 -11.56 -0.39 -7.95
C ALA A 239 -10.10 -0.14 -8.38
N ALA A 240 -9.56 1.07 -8.16
CA ALA A 240 -8.15 1.38 -8.43
C ALA A 240 -7.21 0.55 -7.55
N TYR A 241 -7.51 0.41 -6.27
CA TYR A 241 -6.74 -0.44 -5.35
C TYR A 241 -6.85 -1.92 -5.72
N PHE A 242 -8.06 -2.39 -6.04
CA PHE A 242 -8.29 -3.76 -6.53
C PHE A 242 -7.51 -4.05 -7.81
N GLY A 243 -7.65 -3.22 -8.84
CA GLY A 243 -6.98 -3.38 -10.12
C GLY A 243 -5.46 -3.39 -9.99
N HIS A 244 -4.93 -2.47 -9.19
CA HIS A 244 -3.50 -2.41 -8.87
C HIS A 244 -2.98 -3.72 -8.26
N MET A 245 -3.68 -4.27 -7.25
CA MET A 245 -3.30 -5.51 -6.62
C MET A 245 -3.46 -6.71 -7.58
N LEU A 246 -4.59 -6.81 -8.26
CA LEU A 246 -4.89 -7.88 -9.22
C LEU A 246 -3.81 -7.96 -10.32
N VAL A 247 -3.56 -6.83 -10.97
CA VAL A 247 -2.62 -6.75 -12.11
C VAL A 247 -1.18 -6.91 -11.62
N GLY A 248 -0.79 -6.20 -10.58
CA GLY A 248 0.59 -6.22 -10.06
C GLY A 248 1.00 -7.59 -9.55
N ILE A 249 0.15 -8.27 -8.75
CA ILE A 249 0.45 -9.62 -8.27
C ILE A 249 0.56 -10.60 -9.44
N THR A 250 -0.32 -10.51 -10.42
CA THR A 250 -0.30 -11.41 -11.59
C THR A 250 0.93 -11.19 -12.46
N ILE A 251 1.32 -9.94 -12.71
CA ILE A 251 2.55 -9.60 -13.42
C ILE A 251 3.76 -10.17 -12.69
N SER A 252 3.89 -9.91 -11.39
CA SER A 252 5.01 -10.42 -10.57
C SER A 252 5.07 -11.96 -10.57
N SER A 253 3.90 -12.64 -10.64
CA SER A 253 3.83 -14.11 -10.64
C SER A 253 4.21 -14.73 -11.99
N PHE A 254 3.82 -14.12 -13.11
CA PHE A 254 3.86 -14.78 -14.41
C PHE A 254 4.66 -14.07 -15.49
N SER A 255 5.17 -12.86 -15.26
CA SER A 255 5.93 -12.11 -16.28
C SER A 255 7.17 -12.87 -16.76
N VAL A 256 7.95 -13.45 -15.86
CA VAL A 256 9.16 -14.22 -16.22
C VAL A 256 8.76 -15.46 -17.03
N ALA A 257 7.76 -16.21 -16.59
CA ALA A 257 7.27 -17.38 -17.29
C ALA A 257 6.76 -17.05 -18.69
N HIS A 258 5.99 -15.96 -18.82
CA HIS A 258 5.48 -15.47 -20.09
C HIS A 258 6.63 -15.10 -21.04
N LEU A 259 7.58 -14.27 -20.57
CA LEU A 259 8.70 -13.81 -21.38
C LEU A 259 9.61 -14.95 -21.83
N THR A 260 9.84 -15.96 -21.00
CA THR A 260 10.61 -17.13 -21.39
C THR A 260 9.86 -18.01 -22.42
N GLN A 261 8.55 -18.16 -22.30
CA GLN A 261 7.73 -18.86 -23.28
C GLN A 261 7.70 -18.15 -24.65
N THR A 262 7.82 -16.82 -24.67
CA THR A 262 7.86 -16.01 -25.90
C THR A 262 9.26 -15.85 -26.49
N GLY A 263 10.26 -16.58 -25.97
CA GLY A 263 11.62 -16.64 -26.51
C GLY A 263 12.61 -15.67 -25.89
N THR A 264 12.22 -14.91 -24.86
CA THR A 264 13.16 -14.07 -24.09
C THR A 264 14.00 -14.95 -23.18
N SER A 265 15.32 -14.70 -23.09
CA SER A 265 16.20 -15.46 -22.19
C SER A 265 15.77 -15.24 -20.72
N LEU A 266 15.88 -16.30 -19.91
CA LEU A 266 15.56 -16.26 -18.48
C LEU A 266 16.30 -15.13 -17.76
N ARG A 267 17.57 -14.90 -18.14
CA ARG A 267 18.39 -13.81 -17.57
C ARG A 267 17.79 -12.44 -17.86
N LEU A 268 17.37 -12.19 -19.11
CA LEU A 268 16.78 -10.90 -19.49
C LEU A 268 15.41 -10.72 -18.85
N ALA A 269 14.58 -11.76 -18.79
CA ALA A 269 13.28 -11.72 -18.10
C ALA A 269 13.45 -11.39 -16.60
N GLY A 270 14.43 -11.99 -15.94
CA GLY A 270 14.76 -11.68 -14.54
C GLY A 270 15.27 -10.25 -14.34
N ILE A 271 16.08 -9.72 -15.26
CA ILE A 271 16.54 -8.33 -15.23
C ILE A 271 15.34 -7.38 -15.37
N MET A 272 14.40 -7.64 -16.27
CA MET A 272 13.20 -6.80 -16.44
C MET A 272 12.34 -6.77 -15.18
N LEU A 273 12.16 -7.90 -14.50
CA LEU A 273 11.44 -7.94 -13.21
C LEU A 273 12.18 -7.16 -12.12
N SER A 274 13.52 -7.19 -12.12
CA SER A 274 14.33 -6.39 -11.18
C SER A 274 14.20 -4.90 -11.45
N ILE A 275 14.19 -4.48 -12.73
CA ILE A 275 13.95 -3.09 -13.13
C ILE A 275 12.55 -2.66 -12.72
N GLU A 276 11.51 -3.47 -12.96
CA GLU A 276 10.14 -3.21 -12.50
C GLU A 276 10.10 -2.91 -11.00
N SER A 277 10.71 -3.77 -10.20
CA SER A 277 10.76 -3.61 -8.75
C SER A 277 11.49 -2.32 -8.33
N ALA A 278 12.65 -2.03 -8.93
CA ALA A 278 13.44 -0.84 -8.64
C ALA A 278 12.69 0.45 -9.03
N VAL A 279 12.05 0.44 -10.20
CA VAL A 279 11.20 1.56 -10.67
C VAL A 279 9.99 1.74 -9.74
N GLY A 280 9.41 0.66 -9.24
CA GLY A 280 8.33 0.69 -8.25
C GLY A 280 8.74 1.36 -6.93
N VAL A 281 9.95 1.09 -6.43
CA VAL A 281 10.54 1.79 -5.26
C VAL A 281 10.69 3.28 -5.53
N ALA A 282 11.32 3.63 -6.66
CA ALA A 282 11.52 5.02 -7.05
C ALA A 282 10.17 5.75 -7.25
N GLY A 283 9.20 5.09 -7.88
CA GLY A 283 7.86 5.61 -8.10
C GLY A 283 7.14 5.96 -6.79
N ARG A 284 7.27 5.13 -5.75
CA ARG A 284 6.70 5.43 -4.42
C ARG A 284 7.34 6.64 -3.77
N ALA A 285 8.66 6.74 -3.82
CA ALA A 285 9.39 7.87 -3.24
C ALA A 285 9.06 9.19 -3.97
N ILE A 286 9.15 9.19 -5.30
CA ILE A 286 8.85 10.35 -6.15
C ILE A 286 7.37 10.73 -6.06
N GLY A 287 6.47 9.75 -6.19
CA GLY A 287 5.04 9.96 -6.09
C GLY A 287 4.62 10.50 -4.72
N GLY A 288 5.31 10.07 -3.65
CA GLY A 288 5.13 10.62 -2.31
C GLY A 288 5.50 12.09 -2.23
N ALA A 289 6.68 12.47 -2.72
CA ALA A 289 7.12 13.86 -2.74
C ALA A 289 6.20 14.75 -3.59
N LEU A 290 5.76 14.24 -4.74
CA LEU A 290 4.83 14.96 -5.63
C LEU A 290 3.41 15.05 -5.04
N GLY A 291 2.98 14.09 -4.23
CA GLY A 291 1.63 14.05 -3.66
C GLY A 291 1.29 15.18 -2.69
N ASP A 292 2.29 15.93 -2.21
CA ASP A 292 2.10 17.15 -1.43
C ASP A 292 1.98 18.42 -2.29
N VAL A 293 2.40 18.36 -3.55
CA VAL A 293 2.44 19.50 -4.47
C VAL A 293 1.40 19.36 -5.59
N ILE A 294 1.21 18.14 -6.08
CA ILE A 294 0.28 17.82 -7.17
C ILE A 294 -0.92 17.09 -6.59
N ASP A 295 -2.14 17.37 -7.09
CA ASP A 295 -3.32 16.62 -6.68
C ASP A 295 -3.09 15.10 -6.89
N PRO A 296 -3.21 14.28 -5.84
CA PRO A 296 -2.99 12.83 -5.93
C PRO A 296 -3.88 12.12 -6.96
N ARG A 297 -4.96 12.76 -7.42
CA ARG A 297 -5.77 12.27 -8.53
C ARG A 297 -4.96 12.19 -9.84
N TYR A 298 -4.15 13.20 -10.14
CA TYR A 298 -3.28 13.16 -11.32
C TYR A 298 -2.17 12.11 -11.19
N LEU A 299 -1.65 11.91 -9.96
CA LEU A 299 -0.72 10.83 -9.69
C LEU A 299 -1.36 9.46 -9.91
N LEU A 300 -2.61 9.28 -9.47
CA LEU A 300 -3.37 8.05 -9.69
C LEU A 300 -3.65 7.81 -11.18
N MET A 301 -4.02 8.84 -11.93
CA MET A 301 -4.21 8.76 -13.38
C MET A 301 -2.93 8.35 -14.10
N PHE A 302 -1.81 8.98 -13.76
CA PHE A 302 -0.50 8.64 -14.31
C PHE A 302 -0.11 7.18 -13.97
N ALA A 303 -0.27 6.77 -12.72
CA ALA A 303 0.05 5.43 -12.27
C ALA A 303 -0.78 4.35 -13.00
N LEU A 304 -2.09 4.57 -13.14
CA LEU A 304 -2.97 3.64 -13.85
C LEU A 304 -2.69 3.62 -15.36
N ALA A 305 -2.35 4.76 -15.97
CA ALA A 305 -1.92 4.82 -17.36
C ALA A 305 -0.61 4.05 -17.58
N ALA A 306 0.36 4.21 -16.68
CA ALA A 306 1.61 3.47 -16.70
C ALA A 306 1.38 1.96 -16.51
N LEU A 307 0.51 1.56 -15.56
CA LEU A 307 0.15 0.16 -15.33
C LEU A 307 -0.53 -0.46 -16.56
N THR A 308 -1.45 0.28 -17.19
CA THR A 308 -2.13 -0.13 -18.42
C THR A 308 -1.11 -0.33 -19.56
N ALA A 309 -0.26 0.66 -19.79
CA ALA A 309 0.77 0.58 -20.82
C ALA A 309 1.75 -0.57 -20.57
N GLY A 310 2.18 -0.76 -19.32
CA GLY A 310 3.08 -1.85 -18.92
C GLY A 310 2.45 -3.23 -19.10
N GLY A 311 1.21 -3.42 -18.67
CA GLY A 311 0.48 -4.68 -18.84
C GLY A 311 0.22 -5.04 -20.31
N LEU A 312 -0.19 -4.06 -21.12
CA LEU A 312 -0.38 -4.25 -22.56
C LEU A 312 0.96 -4.48 -23.29
N ALA A 313 2.02 -3.77 -22.90
CA ALA A 313 3.35 -3.99 -23.47
C ALA A 313 3.87 -5.41 -23.17
N LEU A 314 3.63 -5.92 -21.96
CA LEU A 314 3.99 -7.29 -21.59
C LEU A 314 3.27 -8.31 -22.46
N SER A 315 2.00 -8.10 -22.81
CA SER A 315 1.21 -9.04 -23.63
C SER A 315 1.76 -9.24 -25.05
N VAL A 316 2.52 -8.25 -25.57
CA VAL A 316 3.11 -8.23 -26.92
C VAL A 316 4.62 -8.04 -26.91
N ALA A 317 5.29 -8.44 -25.85
CA ALA A 317 6.70 -8.16 -25.56
C ALA A 317 7.66 -8.97 -26.46
N HIS A 318 7.80 -8.58 -27.72
CA HIS A 318 8.75 -9.18 -28.67
C HIS A 318 10.00 -8.32 -28.93
N SER A 319 10.04 -7.06 -28.47
CA SER A 319 11.15 -6.15 -28.66
C SER A 319 11.69 -5.64 -27.32
N TYR A 320 12.97 -5.24 -27.29
CA TYR A 320 13.58 -4.67 -26.09
C TYR A 320 12.85 -3.41 -25.59
N ALA A 321 12.33 -2.58 -26.51
CA ALA A 321 11.55 -1.40 -26.16
C ALA A 321 10.24 -1.78 -25.42
N MET A 322 9.54 -2.83 -25.86
CA MET A 322 8.34 -3.33 -25.18
C MET A 322 8.66 -3.94 -23.81
N LEU A 323 9.79 -4.63 -23.67
CA LEU A 323 10.27 -5.14 -22.38
C LEU A 323 10.54 -4.01 -21.39
N LEU A 324 11.22 -2.93 -21.84
CA LEU A 324 11.44 -1.75 -21.02
C LEU A 324 10.13 -1.03 -20.68
N LEU A 325 9.22 -0.88 -21.64
CA LEU A 325 7.90 -0.26 -21.39
C LEU A 325 7.10 -1.08 -20.37
N TYR A 326 7.16 -2.41 -20.46
CA TYR A 326 6.59 -3.29 -19.45
C TYR A 326 7.21 -3.00 -18.07
N ALA A 327 8.54 -3.10 -17.95
CA ALA A 327 9.20 -3.02 -16.66
C ALA A 327 9.01 -1.63 -16.00
N VAL A 328 9.16 -0.55 -16.77
CA VAL A 328 8.97 0.82 -16.28
C VAL A 328 7.50 1.12 -16.01
N GLY A 329 6.61 0.78 -16.95
CA GLY A 329 5.18 1.07 -16.83
C GLY A 329 4.54 0.32 -15.67
N SER A 330 4.78 -0.99 -15.55
CA SER A 330 4.26 -1.80 -14.44
C SER A 330 4.87 -1.38 -13.10
N GLY A 331 6.18 -1.09 -13.06
CA GLY A 331 6.85 -0.62 -11.86
C GLY A 331 6.28 0.69 -11.33
N LEU A 332 6.15 1.72 -12.18
CA LEU A 332 5.52 3.00 -11.81
C LEU A 332 4.07 2.79 -11.39
N GLY A 333 3.31 2.02 -12.17
CA GLY A 333 1.91 1.74 -11.90
C GLY A 333 1.71 1.07 -10.55
N PHE A 334 2.44 -0.02 -10.31
CA PHE A 334 2.40 -0.75 -9.04
C PHE A 334 2.94 0.10 -7.88
N GLY A 335 4.00 0.87 -8.10
CA GLY A 335 4.61 1.71 -7.08
C GLY A 335 3.70 2.84 -6.60
N MET A 336 3.08 3.57 -7.52
CA MET A 336 2.39 4.82 -7.19
C MET A 336 0.91 4.66 -6.87
N THR A 337 0.21 3.62 -7.38
CA THR A 337 -1.24 3.52 -7.25
C THR A 337 -1.70 3.40 -5.79
N ALA A 338 -1.11 2.49 -5.02
CA ALA A 338 -1.48 2.31 -3.60
C ALA A 338 -1.27 3.59 -2.79
N LEU A 339 -0.15 4.28 -3.03
CA LEU A 339 0.18 5.56 -2.40
C LEU A 339 -0.86 6.63 -2.77
N ALA A 340 -1.16 6.80 -4.06
CA ALA A 340 -2.11 7.80 -4.54
C ALA A 340 -3.52 7.54 -3.99
N VAL A 341 -3.97 6.29 -3.96
CA VAL A 341 -5.26 5.91 -3.35
C VAL A 341 -5.29 6.27 -1.87
N THR A 342 -4.22 5.96 -1.12
CA THR A 342 -4.15 6.27 0.32
C THR A 342 -4.22 7.79 0.56
N LEU A 343 -3.50 8.58 -0.23
CA LEU A 343 -3.55 10.04 -0.16
C LEU A 343 -4.94 10.59 -0.53
N LEU A 344 -5.58 10.03 -1.57
CA LEU A 344 -6.93 10.45 -1.98
C LEU A 344 -7.98 10.12 -0.94
N LEU A 345 -7.93 8.95 -0.31
CA LEU A 345 -8.83 8.61 0.79
C LEU A 345 -8.73 9.62 1.95
N LEU A 346 -7.50 10.00 2.33
CA LEU A 346 -7.28 11.02 3.35
C LEU A 346 -7.75 12.41 2.92
N ASN A 347 -7.51 12.79 1.67
CA ASN A 347 -7.85 14.10 1.16
C ASN A 347 -9.35 14.27 0.91
N TYR A 348 -10.05 13.21 0.50
CA TYR A 348 -11.48 13.25 0.16
C TYR A 348 -12.39 13.06 1.37
N TYR A 349 -11.98 12.23 2.35
CA TYR A 349 -12.85 11.86 3.47
C TYR A 349 -12.37 12.37 4.82
N GLY A 350 -11.18 12.97 4.86
CA GLY A 350 -10.61 13.45 6.12
C GLY A 350 -10.03 12.32 6.96
N ARG A 351 -9.67 12.64 8.22
CA ARG A 351 -8.92 11.70 9.06
C ARG A 351 -9.77 10.95 10.08
N LYS A 352 -10.92 11.49 10.45
CA LYS A 352 -11.73 10.96 11.57
C LYS A 352 -12.00 9.46 11.49
N ASP A 353 -12.52 8.99 10.35
CA ASP A 353 -12.87 7.59 10.12
C ASP A 353 -11.97 6.95 9.03
N ASN A 354 -10.85 7.62 8.67
CA ASN A 354 -9.96 7.15 7.61
C ASN A 354 -9.42 5.74 7.89
N LEU A 355 -9.15 5.42 9.16
CA LEU A 355 -8.71 4.11 9.59
C LEU A 355 -9.67 3.00 9.14
N GLU A 356 -10.98 3.22 9.32
CA GLU A 356 -12.01 2.26 8.90
C GLU A 356 -12.22 2.26 7.38
N ILE A 357 -12.18 3.43 6.75
CA ILE A 357 -12.30 3.57 5.29
C ILE A 357 -11.13 2.84 4.61
N PHE A 358 -9.91 3.03 5.09
CA PHE A 358 -8.72 2.38 4.55
C PHE A 358 -8.73 0.87 4.79
N ALA A 359 -9.15 0.42 5.99
CA ALA A 359 -9.30 -1.01 6.27
C ALA A 359 -10.30 -1.70 5.33
N ARG A 360 -11.43 -1.05 5.02
CA ARG A 360 -12.40 -1.54 4.03
C ARG A 360 -11.81 -1.58 2.62
N THR A 361 -10.96 -0.64 2.28
CA THR A 361 -10.25 -0.63 1.00
C THR A 361 -9.25 -1.81 0.93
N CYS A 362 -8.50 -2.05 1.99
CA CYS A 362 -7.55 -3.17 2.06
C CYS A 362 -8.22 -4.55 2.02
N LEU A 363 -9.46 -4.68 2.51
CA LEU A 363 -10.22 -5.94 2.50
C LEU A 363 -10.39 -6.48 1.07
N ILE A 364 -10.48 -5.62 0.06
CA ILE A 364 -10.58 -6.02 -1.35
C ILE A 364 -9.33 -6.78 -1.82
N GLY A 365 -8.19 -6.61 -1.14
CA GLY A 365 -6.96 -7.35 -1.41
C GLY A 365 -7.15 -8.86 -1.33
N THR A 366 -8.07 -9.35 -0.47
CA THR A 366 -8.43 -10.77 -0.41
C THR A 366 -8.95 -11.29 -1.76
N VAL A 367 -9.80 -10.50 -2.42
CA VAL A 367 -10.35 -10.86 -3.73
C VAL A 367 -9.30 -10.69 -4.83
N SER A 368 -8.43 -9.68 -4.72
CA SER A 368 -7.34 -9.45 -5.68
C SER A 368 -6.32 -10.60 -5.71
N ALA A 369 -6.20 -11.36 -4.61
CA ALA A 369 -5.36 -12.56 -4.54
C ALA A 369 -5.79 -13.67 -5.51
N LEU A 370 -7.01 -13.60 -6.08
CA LEU A 370 -7.47 -14.49 -7.14
C LEU A 370 -6.84 -14.19 -8.51
N GLY A 371 -6.14 -13.05 -8.67
CA GLY A 371 -5.55 -12.63 -9.93
C GLY A 371 -4.66 -13.68 -10.59
N PRO A 372 -3.65 -14.22 -9.91
CA PRO A 372 -2.81 -15.28 -10.48
C PRO A 372 -3.60 -16.55 -10.84
N TRP A 373 -4.58 -16.94 -10.03
CA TRP A 373 -5.42 -18.09 -10.36
C TRP A 373 -6.24 -17.88 -11.64
N ILE A 374 -6.89 -16.72 -11.76
CA ILE A 374 -7.63 -16.33 -12.98
C ILE A 374 -6.69 -16.26 -14.18
N GLY A 375 -5.50 -15.65 -14.01
CA GLY A 375 -4.49 -15.55 -15.06
C GLY A 375 -3.98 -16.92 -15.53
N GLY A 376 -3.78 -17.85 -14.60
CA GLY A 376 -3.42 -19.23 -14.88
C GLY A 376 -4.53 -19.97 -15.63
N ALA A 377 -5.80 -19.83 -15.22
CA ALA A 377 -6.94 -20.41 -15.90
C ALA A 377 -7.09 -19.87 -17.34
N ILE A 378 -6.94 -18.56 -17.54
CA ILE A 378 -6.93 -17.97 -18.90
C ILE A 378 -5.81 -18.60 -19.74
N ARG A 379 -4.61 -18.72 -19.17
CA ARG A 379 -3.46 -19.34 -19.86
C ARG A 379 -3.74 -20.78 -20.27
N ASP A 380 -4.35 -21.58 -19.42
CA ASP A 380 -4.64 -22.98 -19.69
C ASP A 380 -5.71 -23.14 -20.80
N HIS A 381 -6.64 -22.19 -20.92
CA HIS A 381 -7.62 -22.15 -21.99
C HIS A 381 -7.10 -21.57 -23.31
N THR A 382 -6.17 -20.62 -23.26
CA THR A 382 -5.69 -19.87 -24.44
C THR A 382 -4.31 -20.29 -24.93
N GLY A 383 -3.62 -21.15 -24.19
CA GLY A 383 -2.27 -21.64 -24.51
C GLY A 383 -1.13 -20.68 -24.15
N GLY A 384 -1.43 -19.46 -23.63
CA GLY A 384 -0.42 -18.47 -23.28
C GLY A 384 -0.93 -17.38 -22.34
N PHE A 385 -0.01 -16.63 -21.73
CA PHE A 385 -0.35 -15.55 -20.80
C PHE A 385 -0.72 -14.22 -21.48
N SER A 386 -0.49 -14.06 -22.78
CA SER A 386 -0.76 -12.80 -23.52
C SER A 386 -2.18 -12.30 -23.30
N THR A 387 -3.17 -13.19 -23.44
CA THR A 387 -4.59 -12.87 -23.25
C THR A 387 -4.87 -12.41 -21.80
N ALA A 388 -4.25 -13.04 -20.80
CA ALA A 388 -4.41 -12.64 -19.41
C ALA A 388 -3.88 -11.21 -19.18
N PHE A 389 -2.71 -10.88 -19.70
CA PHE A 389 -2.15 -9.53 -19.58
C PHE A 389 -2.92 -8.47 -20.36
N GLN A 390 -3.51 -8.84 -21.53
CA GLN A 390 -4.42 -7.96 -22.26
C GLN A 390 -5.68 -7.64 -21.44
N VAL A 391 -6.33 -8.66 -20.89
CA VAL A 391 -7.52 -8.49 -20.04
C VAL A 391 -7.20 -7.59 -18.84
N TYR A 392 -6.10 -7.83 -18.15
CA TYR A 392 -5.72 -7.03 -16.98
C TYR A 392 -5.31 -5.61 -17.36
N GLY A 393 -4.64 -5.41 -18.49
CA GLY A 393 -4.37 -4.09 -19.04
C GLY A 393 -5.66 -3.32 -19.35
N LEU A 394 -6.64 -3.99 -19.94
CA LEU A 394 -7.97 -3.40 -20.21
C LEU A 394 -8.75 -3.08 -18.92
N VAL A 395 -8.69 -3.94 -17.91
CA VAL A 395 -9.27 -3.64 -16.58
C VAL A 395 -8.66 -2.36 -16.01
N SER A 396 -7.33 -2.22 -16.07
CA SER A 396 -6.66 -0.98 -15.62
C SER A 396 -7.08 0.24 -16.45
N ALA A 397 -7.27 0.10 -17.76
CA ALA A 397 -7.73 1.17 -18.64
C ALA A 397 -9.15 1.63 -18.29
N VAL A 398 -10.06 0.72 -18.01
CA VAL A 398 -11.44 1.04 -17.59
C VAL A 398 -11.43 1.79 -16.26
N ILE A 399 -10.61 1.34 -15.32
CA ILE A 399 -10.44 2.03 -14.02
C ILE A 399 -9.84 3.41 -14.22
N LEU A 400 -8.84 3.56 -15.08
CA LEU A 400 -8.26 4.86 -15.45
C LEU A 400 -9.33 5.80 -15.98
N ALA A 401 -10.17 5.34 -16.90
CA ALA A 401 -11.29 6.13 -17.43
C ALA A 401 -12.23 6.58 -16.31
N ALA A 402 -12.58 5.70 -15.36
CA ALA A 402 -13.40 6.08 -14.21
C ALA A 402 -12.73 7.16 -13.33
N VAL A 403 -11.41 7.07 -13.11
CA VAL A 403 -10.65 8.08 -12.35
C VAL A 403 -10.59 9.42 -13.09
N MET A 404 -10.52 9.42 -14.43
CA MET A 404 -10.51 10.65 -15.24
C MET A 404 -11.80 11.46 -15.07
N PHE A 405 -12.93 10.83 -14.87
CA PHE A 405 -14.21 11.50 -14.64
C PHE A 405 -14.53 11.73 -13.16
N MET A 406 -13.74 11.18 -12.24
CA MET A 406 -13.95 11.31 -10.81
C MET A 406 -13.72 12.77 -10.36
N ARG A 407 -14.68 13.32 -9.62
CA ARG A 407 -14.56 14.63 -8.96
C ARG A 407 -14.54 14.45 -7.45
N PRO A 408 -13.93 15.37 -6.68
CA PRO A 408 -13.99 15.30 -5.22
C PRO A 408 -15.43 15.16 -4.72
N PRO A 409 -15.70 14.35 -3.67
CA PRO A 409 -17.03 14.19 -3.11
C PRO A 409 -17.50 15.51 -2.50
N ARG A 410 -18.71 15.94 -2.81
CA ARG A 410 -19.35 17.14 -2.22
C ARG A 410 -20.45 16.71 -1.26
N ARG A 411 -20.55 17.38 -0.13
CA ARG A 411 -21.64 17.20 0.81
C ARG A 411 -22.62 18.34 0.64
N HIS A 412 -23.92 18.10 0.74
CA HIS A 412 -24.95 19.16 0.64
C HIS A 412 -24.74 20.34 1.61
N SER A 413 -24.07 20.11 2.75
CA SER A 413 -23.69 21.17 3.69
C SER A 413 -22.57 22.10 3.18
N GLU A 414 -21.74 21.65 2.25
CA GLU A 414 -20.68 22.49 1.65
C GLU A 414 -21.26 23.45 0.62
N SER A 415 -22.30 23.06 -0.12
CA SER A 415 -23.01 23.98 -1.02
C SER A 415 -23.70 25.10 -0.27
N ALA A 416 -24.30 24.80 0.87
CA ALA A 416 -24.97 25.81 1.70
C ALA A 416 -23.98 26.80 2.35
N LEU A 417 -22.80 26.34 2.78
CA LEU A 417 -21.73 27.22 3.30
C LEU A 417 -21.07 28.05 2.18
N GLY A 418 -20.88 27.48 0.99
CA GLY A 418 -20.37 28.20 -0.18
C GLY A 418 -21.35 29.28 -0.68
N GLU A 419 -22.63 28.99 -0.69
CA GLU A 419 -23.67 29.96 -1.02
C GLU A 419 -23.85 31.07 0.05
N ALA A 420 -23.71 30.72 1.33
CA ALA A 420 -23.71 31.68 2.43
C ALA A 420 -22.48 32.61 2.38
N HIS A 421 -21.33 32.14 2.03
CA HIS A 421 -20.13 32.98 1.83
C HIS A 421 -20.21 33.82 0.56
N ALA A 422 -20.76 33.29 -0.52
CA ALA A 422 -20.98 34.06 -1.75
C ALA A 422 -22.01 35.16 -1.57
N SER A 423 -23.04 34.94 -0.74
CA SER A 423 -24.07 35.96 -0.40
C SER A 423 -23.60 36.96 0.66
N ALA A 424 -22.59 36.61 1.48
CA ALA A 424 -22.01 37.49 2.50
C ALA A 424 -20.86 38.39 1.97
N SER A 425 -20.47 38.26 0.70
CA SER A 425 -19.55 39.22 0.08
C SER A 425 -20.25 40.56 -0.09
N PRO A 426 -19.80 41.66 0.55
CA PRO A 426 -20.42 42.95 0.36
C PRO A 426 -20.32 43.31 -1.13
N ARG A 427 -21.43 43.52 -1.79
CA ARG A 427 -21.45 44.20 -3.07
C ARG A 427 -20.75 45.55 -2.86
N LEU A 428 -19.57 45.72 -3.41
CA LEU A 428 -18.97 47.06 -3.53
C LEU A 428 -19.95 47.91 -4.31
N ASP A 429 -20.68 48.78 -3.54
CA ASP A 429 -21.59 49.74 -4.10
C ASP A 429 -20.79 50.80 -4.85
N THR A 430 -20.60 50.59 -6.16
CA THR A 430 -20.01 51.56 -7.05
C THR A 430 -21.03 52.64 -7.38
N ARG A 431 -21.39 53.49 -6.40
CA ARG A 431 -22.02 54.77 -6.70
C ARG A 431 -20.94 55.74 -7.10
N PRO A 432 -21.11 56.48 -8.19
CA PRO A 432 -20.20 57.58 -8.54
C PRO A 432 -20.27 58.66 -7.47
N ILE A 433 -19.11 59.07 -6.98
CA ILE A 433 -19.02 60.27 -6.13
C ILE A 433 -19.37 61.44 -7.03
N GLU A 434 -20.58 62.05 -6.83
CA GLU A 434 -20.92 63.36 -7.41
C GLU A 434 -20.06 64.40 -6.69
N ASP A 435 -19.23 65.13 -7.44
CA ASP A 435 -18.48 66.31 -6.99
C ASP A 435 -19.49 67.41 -6.65
N PRO A 436 -19.38 68.05 -5.48
CA PRO A 436 -20.12 69.30 -5.21
C PRO A 436 -19.40 70.46 -5.86
N ALA A 437 -20.14 71.23 -6.66
CA ALA A 437 -19.75 72.48 -7.24
C ALA A 437 -19.52 73.60 -6.18
#